data_6d5040eade0ee9c2f7ff83b98ef0cf9c
#
_entry.id   6d5040eade0ee9c2f7ff83b98ef0cf9c
#
_cell.length_a   1.000
_cell.length_b   1.000
_cell.length_c   1.000
_cell.angle_alpha   90.00
_cell.angle_beta   90.00
_cell.angle_gamma   90.00
#
_symmetry.space_group_name_H-M   'P 1'
#
loop_
_entity.id
_entity.type
_entity.pdbx_description
1 polymer ?
#
loop_
_entity_poly.entity_id
_entity_poly.type
_entity_poly.pdbx_seq_one_letter_code
_entity_poly.pdbx_strand_id
1 'polypeptide(L)'
;MYNEKMTKILTYSWLKKGIVVGVVFSASIALGMPSSLRIQIEAWSPYYSPALASVLSGTLVRWENPTATHHTVTHDGCKQGGSCLFDSGAISPSGMFELPELPPGYYPYHCTLHPIMRGVLVVTDVRDSAEI
;
A
#
# COMPACT_ATOMS: atom_id res chain seq x y z
N MET A 1 34.50 -8.34 6.50
CA MET A 1 35.79 -7.63 6.50
C MET A 1 36.14 -7.28 5.06
N TYR A 2 35.75 -6.10 4.63
CA TYR A 2 36.11 -5.59 3.30
C TYR A 2 37.54 -5.07 3.37
N ASN A 3 38.34 -5.52 2.42
CA ASN A 3 39.77 -5.43 2.47
C ASN A 3 40.28 -4.00 2.23
N GLU A 4 40.65 -3.28 3.28
CA GLU A 4 41.24 -1.92 3.25
C GLU A 4 42.47 -1.78 2.35
N LYS A 5 43.12 -2.89 2.03
CA LYS A 5 44.33 -2.91 1.18
C LYS A 5 44.05 -2.64 -0.30
N MET A 6 42.84 -2.93 -0.81
CA MET A 6 42.54 -2.69 -2.22
C MET A 6 42.24 -1.21 -2.51
N THR A 7 41.69 -0.49 -1.55
CA THR A 7 41.42 0.95 -1.70
C THR A 7 42.69 1.80 -1.79
N LYS A 8 43.74 1.40 -1.06
CA LYS A 8 45.04 2.12 -1.08
C LYS A 8 45.81 1.93 -2.36
N ILE A 9 45.66 0.81 -3.05
CA ILE A 9 46.39 0.54 -4.29
C ILE A 9 45.83 1.35 -5.47
N LEU A 10 44.51 1.54 -5.50
CA LEU A 10 43.88 2.33 -6.57
C LEU A 10 44.15 3.83 -6.47
N THR A 11 44.29 4.37 -5.27
CA THR A 11 44.60 5.80 -5.09
C THR A 11 46.07 6.16 -5.42
N TYR A 12 46.98 5.24 -5.20
CA TYR A 12 48.42 5.50 -5.42
C TYR A 12 48.84 5.54 -6.90
N SER A 13 48.13 4.79 -7.76
CA SER A 13 48.45 4.75 -9.20
C SER A 13 48.01 6.02 -9.96
N TRP A 14 47.00 6.71 -9.49
CA TRP A 14 46.40 7.87 -10.17
C TRP A 14 47.06 9.21 -9.80
N LEU A 15 47.65 9.29 -8.61
CA LEU A 15 48.36 10.51 -8.16
C LEU A 15 49.57 10.87 -9.00
N LYS A 16 50.23 9.87 -9.65
CA LYS A 16 51.41 10.12 -10.47
C LYS A 16 51.12 10.71 -11.85
N LYS A 17 49.85 10.74 -12.29
CA LYS A 17 49.44 11.27 -13.60
C LYS A 17 48.70 12.59 -13.58
N GLY A 18 48.56 13.22 -12.40
CA GLY A 18 47.92 14.52 -12.26
C GLY A 18 46.44 14.56 -12.66
N ILE A 19 45.80 13.39 -12.76
CA ILE A 19 44.37 13.31 -13.12
C ILE A 19 43.60 13.14 -11.85
N VAL A 20 42.94 14.23 -11.38
CA VAL A 20 41.96 14.16 -10.31
C VAL A 20 40.66 13.68 -10.94
N VAL A 21 40.38 12.37 -10.86
CA VAL A 21 39.07 11.83 -11.19
C VAL A 21 38.22 12.06 -9.97
N GLY A 22 37.39 13.11 -10.01
CA GLY A 22 36.34 13.32 -9.04
C GLY A 22 35.32 12.17 -9.13
N VAL A 23 35.36 11.25 -8.16
CA VAL A 23 34.31 10.25 -8.02
C VAL A 23 33.07 10.98 -7.49
N VAL A 24 32.18 11.34 -8.40
CA VAL A 24 30.87 11.84 -8.02
C VAL A 24 30.06 10.65 -7.51
N PHE A 25 29.96 10.51 -6.19
CA PHE A 25 28.99 9.62 -5.57
C PHE A 25 27.61 10.18 -5.85
N SER A 26 26.98 9.73 -6.93
CA SER A 26 25.54 9.94 -7.13
C SER A 26 24.83 9.09 -6.07
N ALA A 27 24.44 9.71 -4.97
CA ALA A 27 23.48 9.11 -4.06
C ALA A 27 22.16 8.99 -4.82
N SER A 28 21.87 7.81 -5.38
CA SER A 28 20.55 7.49 -5.90
C SER A 28 19.60 7.46 -4.71
N ILE A 29 18.84 8.53 -4.52
CA ILE A 29 17.70 8.52 -3.61
C ILE A 29 16.68 7.61 -4.30
N ALA A 30 16.60 6.37 -3.85
CA ALA A 30 15.49 5.51 -4.21
C ALA A 30 14.24 6.12 -3.56
N LEU A 31 13.51 6.92 -4.35
CA LEU A 31 12.15 7.31 -3.98
C LEU A 31 11.34 6.01 -3.94
N GLY A 32 11.08 5.52 -2.73
CA GLY A 32 10.21 4.36 -2.53
C GLY A 32 8.88 4.64 -3.23
N MET A 33 8.50 3.76 -4.17
CA MET A 33 7.18 3.84 -4.78
C MET A 33 6.14 3.71 -3.66
N PRO A 34 5.08 4.52 -3.64
CA PRO A 34 4.02 4.35 -2.66
C PRO A 34 3.49 2.93 -2.79
N SER A 35 3.42 2.21 -1.67
CA SER A 35 2.82 0.88 -1.65
C SER A 35 1.34 1.01 -2.01
N SER A 36 0.83 0.10 -2.83
CA SER A 36 -0.57 0.07 -3.22
C SER A 36 -1.14 -1.32 -3.08
N LEU A 37 -2.38 -1.41 -2.62
CA LEU A 37 -3.16 -2.63 -2.54
C LEU A 37 -4.38 -2.52 -3.44
N ARG A 38 -4.60 -3.54 -4.27
CA ARG A 38 -5.81 -3.71 -5.06
C ARG A 38 -6.65 -4.81 -4.43
N ILE A 39 -7.93 -4.56 -4.23
CA ILE A 39 -8.95 -5.52 -3.80
C ILE A 39 -9.95 -5.65 -4.94
N GLN A 40 -10.14 -6.86 -5.44
CA GLN A 40 -11.16 -7.11 -6.47
C GLN A 40 -12.51 -7.43 -5.83
N ILE A 41 -13.56 -6.91 -6.42
CA ILE A 41 -14.93 -7.28 -6.11
C ILE A 41 -15.27 -8.49 -6.98
N GLU A 42 -15.77 -9.56 -6.37
CA GLU A 42 -16.02 -10.86 -7.01
C GLU A 42 -17.51 -11.16 -7.00
N ALA A 43 -17.98 -11.87 -8.04
CA ALA A 43 -19.36 -12.37 -8.09
C ALA A 43 -19.61 -13.56 -7.15
N TRP A 44 -18.56 -14.17 -6.61
CA TRP A 44 -18.58 -15.35 -5.75
C TRP A 44 -17.86 -15.08 -4.43
N SER A 45 -18.13 -15.93 -3.43
CA SER A 45 -17.37 -15.89 -2.17
C SER A 45 -15.86 -16.04 -2.43
N PRO A 46 -15.01 -15.22 -1.80
CA PRO A 46 -15.27 -14.32 -0.66
C PRO A 46 -15.81 -12.93 -1.02
N TYR A 47 -16.19 -12.66 -2.24
CA TYR A 47 -16.76 -11.42 -2.77
C TYR A 47 -15.83 -10.20 -2.79
N TYR A 48 -14.93 -10.06 -1.85
CA TYR A 48 -13.78 -9.15 -1.88
C TYR A 48 -12.50 -9.97 -1.84
N SER A 49 -11.61 -9.77 -2.76
CA SER A 49 -10.38 -10.56 -2.89
C SER A 49 -9.14 -9.64 -2.86
N PRO A 50 -8.35 -9.67 -1.79
CA PRO A 50 -8.55 -10.41 -0.54
C PRO A 50 -9.67 -9.83 0.35
N ALA A 51 -10.40 -10.71 1.07
CA ALA A 51 -11.45 -10.28 2.01
C ALA A 51 -10.87 -9.75 3.34
N LEU A 52 -9.68 -10.16 3.71
CA LEU A 52 -8.89 -9.65 4.82
C LEU A 52 -7.57 -9.12 4.26
N ALA A 53 -7.30 -7.86 4.48
CA ALA A 53 -6.07 -7.22 4.06
C ALA A 53 -5.44 -6.44 5.21
N SER A 54 -4.11 -6.47 5.29
CA SER A 54 -3.33 -5.64 6.21
C SER A 54 -2.36 -4.77 5.40
N VAL A 55 -2.34 -3.49 5.68
CA VAL A 55 -1.50 -2.51 5.01
C VAL A 55 -0.84 -1.56 5.99
N LEU A 56 0.27 -0.97 5.58
CA LEU A 56 0.88 0.12 6.33
C LEU A 56 0.10 1.43 6.11
N SER A 57 0.12 2.30 7.10
CA SER A 57 -0.40 3.67 6.96
C SER A 57 0.23 4.36 5.76
N GLY A 58 -0.57 5.09 4.98
CA GLY A 58 -0.16 5.72 3.74
C GLY A 58 -0.16 4.80 2.50
N THR A 59 -0.52 3.51 2.64
CA THR A 59 -0.73 2.63 1.48
C THR A 59 -1.98 3.04 0.73
N LEU A 60 -1.88 3.22 -0.60
CA LEU A 60 -3.04 3.44 -1.45
C LEU A 60 -3.84 2.15 -1.57
N VAL A 61 -5.09 2.14 -1.12
CA VAL A 61 -5.99 0.99 -1.22
C VAL A 61 -7.10 1.29 -2.22
N ARG A 62 -7.32 0.39 -3.16
CA ARG A 62 -8.32 0.53 -4.21
C ARG A 62 -9.14 -0.72 -4.38
N TRP A 63 -10.46 -0.58 -4.46
CA TRP A 63 -11.38 -1.63 -4.90
C TRP A 63 -11.71 -1.46 -6.37
N GLU A 64 -11.72 -2.55 -7.10
CA GLU A 64 -12.12 -2.59 -8.52
C GLU A 64 -13.30 -3.54 -8.70
N ASN A 65 -14.28 -3.11 -9.49
CA ASN A 65 -15.50 -3.89 -9.76
C ASN A 65 -15.49 -4.46 -11.19
N PRO A 66 -14.90 -5.63 -11.44
CA PRO A 66 -14.97 -6.28 -12.74
C PRO A 66 -16.31 -7.00 -12.99
N THR A 67 -17.23 -7.02 -12.01
CA THR A 67 -18.51 -7.70 -12.13
C THR A 67 -19.50 -6.92 -12.98
N ALA A 68 -20.58 -7.56 -13.39
CA ALA A 68 -21.65 -6.94 -14.18
C ALA A 68 -22.68 -6.15 -13.33
N THR A 69 -22.53 -6.14 -12.00
CA THR A 69 -23.49 -5.52 -11.07
C THR A 69 -22.84 -4.41 -10.26
N HIS A 70 -23.67 -3.54 -9.69
CA HIS A 70 -23.20 -2.50 -8.78
C HIS A 70 -22.89 -3.09 -7.41
N HIS A 71 -21.85 -2.57 -6.77
CA HIS A 71 -21.44 -2.92 -5.42
C HIS A 71 -21.08 -1.67 -4.63
N THR A 72 -20.93 -1.80 -3.31
CA THR A 72 -20.42 -0.71 -2.47
C THR A 72 -19.29 -1.23 -1.58
N VAL A 73 -18.48 -0.31 -1.10
CA VAL A 73 -17.49 -0.53 -0.04
C VAL A 73 -17.81 0.47 1.07
N THR A 74 -18.53 0.00 2.07
CA THR A 74 -19.12 0.85 3.11
C THR A 74 -18.63 0.39 4.48
N HIS A 75 -18.00 1.28 5.23
CA HIS A 75 -17.53 1.01 6.60
C HIS A 75 -18.71 0.61 7.51
N ASP A 76 -18.51 -0.40 8.35
CA ASP A 76 -19.60 -0.89 9.22
C ASP A 76 -20.10 0.16 10.21
N GLY A 77 -19.27 1.13 10.60
CA GLY A 77 -19.66 2.28 11.41
C GLY A 77 -20.76 3.13 10.79
N CYS A 78 -20.91 3.12 9.46
CA CYS A 78 -21.99 3.85 8.78
C CYS A 78 -23.38 3.31 9.11
N LYS A 79 -23.52 2.01 9.42
CA LYS A 79 -24.80 1.38 9.80
C LYS A 79 -25.24 1.62 11.23
N GLN A 80 -24.28 1.77 12.14
CA GLN A 80 -24.54 1.70 13.58
C GLN A 80 -24.67 3.06 14.25
N GLY A 81 -24.79 4.14 13.46
CA GLY A 81 -24.77 5.50 14.00
C GLY A 81 -23.43 5.89 14.62
N GLY A 82 -22.39 5.09 14.35
CA GLY A 82 -21.00 5.38 14.70
C GLY A 82 -20.31 6.29 13.69
N SER A 83 -19.01 6.39 13.80
CA SER A 83 -18.22 7.16 12.83
C SER A 83 -18.20 6.43 11.48
N CYS A 84 -18.87 6.96 10.49
CA CYS A 84 -18.77 6.51 9.11
C CYS A 84 -17.48 7.05 8.50
N LEU A 85 -16.45 6.20 8.38
CA LEU A 85 -15.13 6.63 7.96
C LEU A 85 -14.96 6.60 6.44
N PHE A 86 -15.68 5.72 5.75
CA PHE A 86 -15.76 5.69 4.29
C PHE A 86 -17.01 5.01 3.78
N ASP A 87 -17.49 5.50 2.67
CA ASP A 87 -18.58 4.92 1.88
C ASP A 87 -18.35 5.27 0.42
N SER A 88 -18.19 4.26 -0.42
CA SER A 88 -17.93 4.45 -1.85
C SER A 88 -19.15 4.93 -2.61
N GLY A 89 -20.36 4.80 -2.04
CA GLY A 89 -21.56 4.77 -2.86
C GLY A 89 -21.54 3.59 -3.84
N ALA A 90 -22.39 3.65 -4.86
CA ALA A 90 -22.47 2.58 -5.87
C ALA A 90 -21.26 2.61 -6.83
N ILE A 91 -20.47 1.54 -6.83
CA ILE A 91 -19.39 1.32 -7.78
C ILE A 91 -19.98 0.56 -8.98
N SER A 92 -20.05 1.21 -10.13
CA SER A 92 -20.57 0.62 -11.38
C SER A 92 -19.68 -0.51 -11.88
N PRO A 93 -20.18 -1.38 -12.78
CA PRO A 93 -19.33 -2.29 -13.55
C PRO A 93 -18.14 -1.56 -14.18
N SER A 94 -16.96 -2.15 -14.07
CA SER A 94 -15.67 -1.57 -14.47
C SER A 94 -15.25 -0.30 -13.71
N GLY A 95 -16.00 0.08 -12.66
CA GLY A 95 -15.68 1.20 -11.78
C GLY A 95 -14.69 0.82 -10.69
N MET A 96 -14.24 1.84 -9.97
CA MET A 96 -13.31 1.67 -8.85
C MET A 96 -13.64 2.65 -7.72
N PHE A 97 -13.13 2.35 -6.53
CA PHE A 97 -13.14 3.23 -5.37
C PHE A 97 -11.75 3.26 -4.75
N GLU A 98 -11.21 4.44 -4.53
CA GLU A 98 -9.96 4.65 -3.82
C GLU A 98 -10.26 5.12 -2.40
N LEU A 99 -9.63 4.46 -1.43
CA LEU A 99 -9.80 4.78 -0.04
C LEU A 99 -9.05 6.06 0.32
N PRO A 100 -9.68 7.02 1.01
CA PRO A 100 -8.96 8.10 1.65
C PRO A 100 -8.00 7.54 2.72
N GLU A 101 -6.94 8.27 3.03
CA GLU A 101 -5.98 7.86 4.05
C GLU A 101 -6.70 7.66 5.40
N LEU A 102 -6.41 6.52 6.03
CA LEU A 102 -6.96 6.16 7.34
C LEU A 102 -5.83 6.01 8.37
N PRO A 103 -6.07 6.39 9.62
CA PRO A 103 -5.14 6.11 10.71
C PRO A 103 -5.03 4.61 10.98
N PRO A 104 -4.00 4.14 11.70
CA PRO A 104 -3.93 2.75 12.15
C PRO A 104 -5.20 2.32 12.87
N GLY A 105 -5.71 1.13 12.50
CA GLY A 105 -6.97 0.63 13.03
C GLY A 105 -7.53 -0.59 12.30
N TYR A 106 -8.68 -1.03 12.76
CA TYR A 106 -9.44 -2.16 12.23
C TYR A 106 -10.73 -1.64 11.60
N TYR A 107 -10.91 -1.91 10.31
CA TYR A 107 -11.98 -1.32 9.49
C TYR A 107 -12.78 -2.42 8.79
N PRO A 108 -13.80 -2.99 9.46
CA PRO A 108 -14.73 -3.90 8.82
C PRO A 108 -15.65 -3.12 7.86
N TYR A 109 -15.92 -3.71 6.71
CA TYR A 109 -16.77 -3.11 5.68
C TYR A 109 -17.66 -4.16 5.00
N HIS A 110 -18.67 -3.69 4.31
CA HIS A 110 -19.65 -4.51 3.62
C HIS A 110 -20.15 -3.83 2.35
N CYS A 111 -20.87 -4.59 1.53
CA CYS A 111 -21.66 -4.06 0.45
C CYS A 111 -23.10 -3.81 0.93
N THR A 112 -23.61 -2.59 0.79
CA THR A 112 -24.99 -2.25 1.21
C THR A 112 -26.04 -2.91 0.32
N LEU A 113 -25.70 -3.22 -0.93
CA LEU A 113 -26.58 -3.87 -1.90
C LEU A 113 -26.63 -5.39 -1.72
N HIS A 114 -25.54 -5.97 -1.19
CA HIS A 114 -25.38 -7.41 -1.00
C HIS A 114 -24.79 -7.68 0.41
N PRO A 115 -25.62 -7.74 1.45
CA PRO A 115 -25.15 -7.76 2.86
C PRO A 115 -24.26 -8.97 3.24
N ILE A 116 -24.28 -10.03 2.44
CA ILE A 116 -23.40 -11.18 2.62
C ILE A 116 -21.93 -10.85 2.28
N MET A 117 -21.69 -9.84 1.44
CA MET A 117 -20.36 -9.42 1.05
C MET A 117 -19.72 -8.59 2.16
N ARG A 118 -18.66 -9.13 2.77
CA ARG A 118 -17.95 -8.50 3.87
C ARG A 118 -16.46 -8.60 3.68
N GLY A 119 -15.74 -7.57 4.15
CA GLY A 119 -14.30 -7.54 4.18
C GLY A 119 -13.78 -6.81 5.40
N VAL A 120 -12.49 -6.92 5.62
CA VAL A 120 -11.77 -6.23 6.70
C VAL A 120 -10.47 -5.66 6.15
N LEU A 121 -10.25 -4.38 6.42
CA LEU A 121 -8.97 -3.74 6.22
C LEU A 121 -8.35 -3.44 7.58
N VAL A 122 -7.09 -3.85 7.76
CA VAL A 122 -6.28 -3.50 8.93
C VAL A 122 -5.20 -2.52 8.47
N VAL A 123 -5.15 -1.35 9.07
CA VAL A 123 -4.08 -0.38 8.84
C VAL A 123 -3.15 -0.41 10.05
N THR A 124 -1.86 -0.63 9.82
CA THR A 124 -0.83 -0.66 10.86
C THR A 124 0.15 0.49 10.69
N ASP A 125 0.77 0.91 11.78
CA ASP A 125 1.86 1.90 11.72
C ASP A 125 3.19 1.20 11.36
N VAL A 126 4.09 1.93 10.71
CA VAL A 126 5.45 1.45 10.40
C VAL A 126 6.23 1.06 11.67
N ARG A 127 5.88 1.65 12.81
CA ARG A 127 6.55 1.39 14.09
C ARG A 127 6.25 0.01 14.69
N ASP A 128 5.05 -0.52 14.45
CA ASP A 128 4.65 -1.82 15.00
C ASP A 128 5.33 -3.00 14.29
N SER A 129 5.89 -2.77 13.10
CA SER A 129 6.59 -3.79 12.31
C SER A 129 8.05 -4.00 12.74
N ALA A 130 8.60 -3.14 13.57
CA ALA A 130 10.02 -3.14 13.97
C ALA A 130 10.29 -3.80 15.34
N GLU A 131 9.25 -4.21 16.07
CA GLU A 131 9.35 -4.80 17.41
C GLU A 131 9.14 -6.33 17.46
N ILE A 132 9.27 -7.02 16.33
CA ILE A 132 9.22 -8.50 16.32
C ILE A 132 10.61 -9.07 16.12
#